data_23f76c7395d6b14eb0e0d26fe9fa224d
#
_entry.id   23f76c7395d6b14eb0e0d26fe9fa224d
#
_cell.length_a   1.000
_cell.length_b   1.000
_cell.length_c   1.000
_cell.angle_alpha   90.00
_cell.angle_beta   90.00
_cell.angle_gamma   90.00
#
_symmetry.space_group_name_H-M   'P 1'
#
loop_
_entity.id
_entity.type
_entity.pdbx_description
1 polymer ?
#
loop_
_entity_poly.entity_id
_entity_poly.type
_entity_poly.pdbx_seq_one_letter_code
_entity_poly.pdbx_strand_id
1 'polypeptide(L)'
;MLFIVSALIGLVSLCVGEVDAANLERSDFSVVGNTIPGVAVAFVYQSVLPSVVSSLEGDVPKIKKATILGTAVPLAMFLLWNAVVLGALSGEDLMTSGVNPVDLLASKIESGYGTVLIDAFSFSAVATSFIGFTIGLKSFIADGLRSVDVKSEPISYALTLIPPLTFAITYPDVFISAIDNAGTFGVIVIFGLLPPLMVYSYRKSAKEFESKITMSTEMTRQKALIDSIALPGGDWTLFAIFAFSACVILQELFERVGG
;
A
#
# COMPACT_ATOMS: atom_id res chain seq x y z
N MET A 1 -14.81 8.30 -4.13
CA MET A 1 -13.62 8.97 -4.71
C MET A 1 -13.76 10.48 -4.75
N LEU A 2 -14.72 11.04 -5.47
CA LEU A 2 -14.90 12.51 -5.58
C LEU A 2 -15.03 13.20 -4.22
N PHE A 3 -15.77 12.65 -3.27
CA PHE A 3 -15.91 13.19 -1.92
C PHE A 3 -14.57 13.28 -1.17
N ILE A 4 -13.77 12.22 -1.19
CA ILE A 4 -12.45 12.19 -0.53
C ILE A 4 -11.51 13.22 -1.14
N VAL A 5 -11.48 13.31 -2.47
CA VAL A 5 -10.67 14.31 -3.18
C VAL A 5 -11.13 15.74 -2.86
N SER A 6 -12.44 16.01 -2.85
CA SER A 6 -12.97 17.33 -2.51
C SER A 6 -12.73 17.70 -1.06
N ALA A 7 -12.86 16.75 -0.13
CA ALA A 7 -12.55 16.95 1.28
C ALA A 7 -11.05 17.23 1.50
N LEU A 8 -10.16 16.50 0.81
CA LEU A 8 -8.73 16.78 0.85
C LEU A 8 -8.40 18.18 0.32
N ILE A 9 -8.96 18.57 -0.83
CA ILE A 9 -8.78 19.93 -1.38
C ILE A 9 -9.29 20.98 -0.40
N GLY A 10 -10.44 20.76 0.22
CA GLY A 10 -10.99 21.64 1.25
C GLY A 10 -10.05 21.79 2.45
N LEU A 11 -9.53 20.67 2.98
CA LEU A 11 -8.56 20.68 4.08
C LEU A 11 -7.27 21.39 3.71
N VAL A 12 -6.71 21.08 2.53
CA VAL A 12 -5.51 21.76 2.04
C VAL A 12 -5.73 23.27 1.96
N SER A 13 -6.86 23.72 1.42
CA SER A 13 -7.15 25.15 1.28
C SER A 13 -7.31 25.86 2.64
N LEU A 14 -7.80 25.17 3.66
CA LEU A 14 -7.88 25.70 5.03
C LEU A 14 -6.52 25.76 5.72
N CYS A 15 -5.66 24.78 5.47
CA CYS A 15 -4.37 24.66 6.14
C CYS A 15 -3.25 25.43 5.44
N VAL A 16 -3.41 25.86 4.19
CA VAL A 16 -2.35 26.58 3.45
C VAL A 16 -1.85 27.82 4.19
N GLY A 17 -2.73 28.52 4.94
CA GLY A 17 -2.34 29.67 5.75
C GLY A 17 -1.46 29.35 6.96
N GLU A 18 -1.50 28.11 7.43
CA GLU A 18 -0.74 27.63 8.60
C GLU A 18 0.59 26.96 8.19
N VAL A 19 0.82 26.75 6.89
CA VAL A 19 2.02 26.09 6.39
C VAL A 19 3.20 27.06 6.43
N ASP A 20 4.20 26.73 7.24
CA ASP A 20 5.50 27.41 7.26
C ASP A 20 6.51 26.64 6.40
N ALA A 21 7.12 27.35 5.44
CA ALA A 21 8.15 26.76 4.57
C ALA A 21 9.36 26.25 5.36
N ALA A 22 9.72 26.90 6.48
CA ALA A 22 10.81 26.44 7.35
C ALA A 22 10.56 25.06 7.96
N ASN A 23 9.29 24.70 8.18
CA ASN A 23 8.93 23.37 8.64
C ASN A 23 9.16 22.29 7.57
N LEU A 24 9.00 22.62 6.29
CA LEU A 24 9.21 21.70 5.17
C LEU A 24 10.70 21.50 4.80
N GLU A 25 11.56 22.44 5.20
CA GLU A 25 13.01 22.34 4.98
C GLU A 25 13.70 21.36 5.97
N ARG A 26 12.99 20.95 7.01
CA ARG A 26 13.52 19.97 7.97
C ARG A 26 13.68 18.61 7.30
N SER A 27 14.86 18.03 7.37
CA SER A 27 15.14 16.71 6.83
C SER A 27 15.99 15.90 7.79
N ASP A 28 15.54 14.70 8.12
CA ASP A 28 16.32 13.72 8.85
C ASP A 28 16.30 12.40 8.09
N PHE A 29 17.40 12.12 7.41
CA PHE A 29 17.53 10.90 6.60
C PHE A 29 17.79 9.65 7.46
N SER A 30 18.14 9.79 8.74
CA SER A 30 18.41 8.65 9.62
C SER A 30 17.17 7.82 9.92
N VAL A 31 15.98 8.44 9.90
CA VAL A 31 14.71 7.80 10.22
C VAL A 31 13.95 7.29 8.98
N VAL A 32 14.46 7.55 7.78
CA VAL A 32 13.77 7.15 6.53
C VAL A 32 13.56 5.63 6.47
N GLY A 33 14.54 4.85 6.91
CA GLY A 33 14.43 3.38 6.95
C GLY A 33 13.17 2.91 7.69
N ASN A 34 12.89 3.49 8.83
CA ASN A 34 11.78 3.12 9.72
C ASN A 34 10.40 3.52 9.18
N THR A 35 10.34 4.44 8.19
CA THR A 35 9.07 4.85 7.56
C THR A 35 8.69 3.96 6.36
N ILE A 36 9.64 3.22 5.79
CA ILE A 36 9.41 2.38 4.59
C ILE A 36 8.29 1.35 4.79
N PRO A 37 8.21 0.59 5.91
CA PRO A 37 7.12 -0.36 6.13
C PRO A 37 5.74 0.28 6.09
N GLY A 38 5.57 1.42 6.76
CA GLY A 38 4.31 2.18 6.76
C GLY A 38 3.93 2.67 5.36
N VAL A 39 4.87 3.22 4.62
CA VAL A 39 4.65 3.64 3.22
C VAL A 39 4.32 2.45 2.34
N ALA A 40 4.98 1.30 2.51
CA ALA A 40 4.69 0.08 1.77
C ALA A 40 3.24 -0.39 1.98
N VAL A 41 2.73 -0.34 3.23
CA VAL A 41 1.32 -0.66 3.54
C VAL A 41 0.37 0.33 2.87
N ALA A 42 0.69 1.62 2.85
CA ALA A 42 -0.15 2.65 2.23
C ALA A 42 -0.35 2.44 0.71
N PHE A 43 0.59 1.76 0.05
CA PHE A 43 0.55 1.49 -1.38
C PHE A 43 0.18 0.03 -1.73
N VAL A 44 -0.42 -0.72 -0.81
CA VAL A 44 -0.92 -2.08 -1.08
C VAL A 44 -2.19 -2.03 -1.92
N TYR A 45 -2.04 -2.22 -3.23
CA TYR A 45 -3.17 -2.34 -4.17
C TYR A 45 -3.13 -3.64 -5.00
N GLN A 46 -2.13 -4.46 -4.82
CA GLN A 46 -1.87 -5.65 -5.61
C GLN A 46 -2.99 -6.68 -5.53
N SER A 47 -3.73 -6.72 -4.42
CA SER A 47 -4.90 -7.59 -4.24
C SER A 47 -6.07 -7.24 -5.19
N VAL A 48 -6.13 -5.99 -5.67
CA VAL A 48 -7.17 -5.52 -6.60
C VAL A 48 -6.80 -5.78 -8.06
N LEU A 49 -5.51 -6.01 -8.35
CA LEU A 49 -5.00 -6.17 -9.71
C LEU A 49 -5.67 -7.28 -10.52
N PRO A 50 -5.95 -8.49 -9.97
CA PRO A 50 -6.67 -9.53 -10.69
C PRO A 50 -8.06 -9.09 -11.16
N SER A 51 -8.78 -8.33 -10.32
CA SER A 51 -10.10 -7.78 -10.66
C SER A 51 -10.00 -6.75 -11.79
N VAL A 52 -8.97 -5.90 -11.78
CA VAL A 52 -8.71 -4.92 -12.85
C VAL A 52 -8.39 -5.64 -14.16
N VAL A 53 -7.55 -6.67 -14.13
CA VAL A 53 -7.20 -7.48 -15.30
C VAL A 53 -8.45 -8.14 -15.90
N SER A 54 -9.30 -8.72 -15.05
CA SER A 54 -10.55 -9.35 -15.47
C SER A 54 -11.53 -8.33 -16.07
N SER A 55 -11.70 -7.17 -15.42
CA SER A 55 -12.62 -6.11 -15.88
C SER A 55 -12.18 -5.46 -17.20
N LEU A 56 -10.88 -5.47 -17.49
CA LEU A 56 -10.30 -4.95 -18.73
C LEU A 56 -10.02 -6.04 -19.78
N GLU A 57 -10.60 -7.24 -19.58
CA GLU A 57 -10.52 -8.36 -20.54
C GLU A 57 -9.06 -8.71 -20.95
N GLY A 58 -8.10 -8.46 -20.08
CA GLY A 58 -6.68 -8.70 -20.36
C GLY A 58 -6.03 -7.69 -21.33
N ASP A 59 -6.67 -6.54 -21.64
CA ASP A 59 -6.11 -5.48 -22.47
C ASP A 59 -4.91 -4.83 -21.76
N VAL A 60 -3.70 -5.27 -22.09
CA VAL A 60 -2.45 -4.86 -21.44
C VAL A 60 -2.22 -3.35 -21.44
N PRO A 61 -2.37 -2.62 -22.57
CA PRO A 61 -2.28 -1.16 -22.58
C PRO A 61 -3.22 -0.47 -21.59
N LYS A 62 -4.47 -0.91 -21.52
CA LYS A 62 -5.46 -0.36 -20.58
C LYS A 62 -5.12 -0.70 -19.13
N ILE A 63 -4.72 -1.94 -18.86
CA ILE A 63 -4.29 -2.39 -17.53
C ILE A 63 -3.11 -1.54 -17.05
N LYS A 64 -2.08 -1.36 -17.89
CA LYS A 64 -0.91 -0.53 -17.57
C LYS A 64 -1.29 0.92 -17.26
N LYS A 65 -2.14 1.52 -18.09
CA LYS A 65 -2.63 2.88 -17.87
C LYS A 65 -3.46 2.98 -16.58
N ALA A 66 -4.36 2.04 -16.33
CA ALA A 66 -5.19 1.99 -15.12
C ALA A 66 -4.31 1.85 -13.87
N THR A 67 -3.30 0.99 -13.89
CA THR A 67 -2.37 0.79 -12.79
C THR A 67 -1.55 2.05 -12.50
N ILE A 68 -0.99 2.69 -13.55
CA ILE A 68 -0.19 3.92 -13.38
C ILE A 68 -1.06 5.05 -12.81
N LEU A 69 -2.23 5.30 -13.37
CA LEU A 69 -3.12 6.36 -12.90
C LEU A 69 -3.69 6.05 -11.51
N GLY A 70 -4.04 4.78 -11.26
CA GLY A 70 -4.55 4.31 -9.97
C GLY A 70 -3.53 4.43 -8.85
N THR A 71 -2.22 4.45 -9.16
CA THR A 71 -1.15 4.65 -8.18
C THR A 71 -0.74 6.13 -8.09
N ALA A 72 -0.69 6.84 -9.20
CA ALA A 72 -0.24 8.23 -9.25
C ALA A 72 -1.19 9.18 -8.52
N VAL A 73 -2.51 8.96 -8.62
CA VAL A 73 -3.49 9.82 -7.94
C VAL A 73 -3.38 9.70 -6.41
N PRO A 74 -3.43 8.50 -5.79
CA PRO A 74 -3.19 8.36 -4.35
C PRO A 74 -1.82 8.87 -3.91
N LEU A 75 -0.77 8.69 -4.70
CA LEU A 75 0.56 9.24 -4.41
C LEU A 75 0.52 10.77 -4.32
N ALA A 76 -0.09 11.43 -5.29
CA ALA A 76 -0.22 12.89 -5.28
C ALA A 76 -1.03 13.37 -4.06
N MET A 77 -2.12 12.67 -3.72
CA MET A 77 -2.92 12.96 -2.51
C MET A 77 -2.10 12.77 -1.23
N PHE A 78 -1.33 11.70 -1.14
CA PHE A 78 -0.47 11.39 -0.02
C PHE A 78 0.63 12.46 0.17
N LEU A 79 1.30 12.85 -0.91
CA LEU A 79 2.32 13.91 -0.87
C LEU A 79 1.73 15.25 -0.44
N LEU A 80 0.55 15.61 -0.98
CA LEU A 80 -0.14 16.84 -0.64
C LEU A 80 -0.55 16.86 0.84
N TRP A 81 -1.11 15.76 1.34
CA TRP A 81 -1.48 15.61 2.74
C TRP A 81 -0.27 15.74 3.67
N ASN A 82 0.82 15.02 3.37
CA ASN A 82 2.04 15.10 4.17
C ASN A 82 2.65 16.50 4.16
N ALA A 83 2.66 17.18 3.00
CA ALA A 83 3.15 18.56 2.91
C ALA A 83 2.35 19.51 3.81
N VAL A 84 1.03 19.35 3.88
CA VAL A 84 0.18 20.16 4.76
C VAL A 84 0.44 19.85 6.23
N VAL A 85 0.45 18.56 6.61
CA VAL A 85 0.65 18.15 8.00
C VAL A 85 2.04 18.57 8.50
N LEU A 86 3.08 18.26 7.74
CA LEU A 86 4.47 18.57 8.12
C LEU A 86 4.77 20.08 8.04
N GLY A 87 4.10 20.81 7.16
CA GLY A 87 4.25 22.26 7.06
C GLY A 87 3.52 23.01 8.16
N ALA A 88 2.32 22.56 8.56
CA ALA A 88 1.53 23.21 9.59
C ALA A 88 1.98 22.87 11.02
N LEU A 89 2.62 21.73 11.24
CA LEU A 89 3.06 21.29 12.56
C LEU A 89 4.55 21.56 12.78
N SER A 90 4.89 22.13 13.96
CA SER A 90 6.29 22.33 14.35
C SER A 90 6.97 20.99 14.73
N GLY A 91 8.30 20.98 14.78
CA GLY A 91 9.04 19.80 15.25
C GLY A 91 8.70 19.40 16.67
N GLU A 92 8.43 20.39 17.53
CA GLU A 92 8.03 20.16 18.93
C GLU A 92 6.64 19.52 19.01
N ASP A 93 5.69 19.98 18.19
CA ASP A 93 4.36 19.39 18.09
C ASP A 93 4.44 17.89 17.72
N LEU A 94 5.26 17.56 16.71
CA LEU A 94 5.43 16.18 16.23
C LEU A 94 6.19 15.27 17.20
N MET A 95 7.05 15.82 18.04
CA MET A 95 7.80 15.06 19.05
C MET A 95 7.00 14.80 20.33
N THR A 96 5.85 15.42 20.50
CA THR A 96 4.98 15.18 21.65
C THR A 96 4.39 13.76 21.55
N SER A 97 4.97 12.83 22.32
CA SER A 97 4.59 11.42 22.31
C SER A 97 3.11 11.23 22.64
N GLY A 98 2.41 10.48 21.79
CA GLY A 98 1.03 10.04 22.03
C GLY A 98 -0.07 10.96 21.50
N VAL A 99 0.26 12.09 20.88
CA VAL A 99 -0.76 12.95 20.26
C VAL A 99 -0.86 12.63 18.77
N ASN A 100 -2.09 12.43 18.30
CA ASN A 100 -2.35 12.19 16.89
C ASN A 100 -2.10 13.48 16.07
N PRO A 101 -1.26 13.46 15.02
CA PRO A 101 -1.01 14.63 14.17
C PRO A 101 -2.28 15.24 13.57
N VAL A 102 -3.33 14.43 13.36
CA VAL A 102 -4.62 14.89 12.85
C VAL A 102 -5.34 15.75 13.88
N ASP A 103 -5.30 15.37 15.16
CA ASP A 103 -5.91 16.12 16.26
C ASP A 103 -5.15 17.43 16.51
N LEU A 104 -3.82 17.42 16.38
CA LEU A 104 -2.99 18.63 16.45
C LEU A 104 -3.32 19.59 15.31
N LEU A 105 -3.47 19.07 14.10
CA LEU A 105 -3.87 19.88 12.95
C LEU A 105 -5.26 20.47 13.17
N ALA A 106 -6.20 19.67 13.67
CA ALA A 106 -7.56 20.13 13.99
C ALA A 106 -7.57 21.29 15.01
N SER A 107 -6.69 21.25 16.02
CA SER A 107 -6.59 22.29 17.04
C SER A 107 -6.01 23.61 16.52
N LYS A 108 -5.21 23.58 15.44
CA LYS A 108 -4.65 24.78 14.80
C LYS A 108 -5.61 25.47 13.85
N ILE A 109 -6.59 24.75 13.34
CA ILE A 109 -7.61 25.34 12.45
C ILE A 109 -8.68 26.01 13.32
N GLU A 110 -8.63 27.33 13.44
CA GLU A 110 -9.56 28.12 14.25
C GLU A 110 -11.03 28.08 13.79
N SER A 111 -11.32 27.55 12.60
CA SER A 111 -12.68 27.46 12.08
C SER A 111 -13.36 26.17 12.51
N GLY A 112 -14.54 26.27 13.12
CA GLY A 112 -15.36 25.09 13.48
C GLY A 112 -15.69 24.18 12.28
N TYR A 113 -15.62 24.69 11.05
CA TYR A 113 -15.76 23.90 9.82
C TYR A 113 -14.53 23.02 9.53
N GLY A 114 -13.34 23.44 9.97
CA GLY A 114 -12.11 22.67 9.79
C GLY A 114 -12.14 21.33 10.52
N THR A 115 -12.56 21.32 11.77
CA THR A 115 -12.71 20.10 12.57
C THR A 115 -13.71 19.14 11.93
N VAL A 116 -14.89 19.65 11.50
CA VAL A 116 -15.90 18.82 10.83
C VAL A 116 -15.37 18.21 9.52
N LEU A 117 -14.58 18.97 8.75
CA LEU A 117 -13.96 18.44 7.51
C LEU A 117 -12.92 17.38 7.80
N ILE A 118 -12.09 17.56 8.84
CA ILE A 118 -11.09 16.56 9.26
C ILE A 118 -11.79 15.27 9.69
N ASP A 119 -12.81 15.36 10.52
CA ASP A 119 -13.58 14.21 11.00
C ASP A 119 -14.26 13.48 9.85
N ALA A 120 -14.92 14.22 8.96
CA ALA A 120 -15.60 13.65 7.79
C ALA A 120 -14.61 12.99 6.81
N PHE A 121 -13.45 13.61 6.57
CA PHE A 121 -12.38 13.04 5.76
C PHE A 121 -11.82 11.77 6.40
N SER A 122 -11.44 11.83 7.66
CA SER A 122 -10.87 10.70 8.41
C SER A 122 -11.84 9.52 8.46
N PHE A 123 -13.10 9.76 8.79
CA PHE A 123 -14.13 8.73 8.78
C PHE A 123 -14.29 8.09 7.40
N SER A 124 -14.36 8.90 6.35
CA SER A 124 -14.55 8.41 4.98
C SER A 124 -13.33 7.63 4.49
N ALA A 125 -12.11 8.07 4.82
CA ALA A 125 -10.89 7.38 4.49
C ALA A 125 -10.80 6.01 5.17
N VAL A 126 -11.10 5.95 6.47
CA VAL A 126 -11.13 4.70 7.24
C VAL A 126 -12.23 3.77 6.71
N ALA A 127 -13.45 4.28 6.50
CA ALA A 127 -14.58 3.46 6.04
C ALA A 127 -14.32 2.86 4.65
N THR A 128 -13.79 3.64 3.70
CA THR A 128 -13.47 3.13 2.36
C THR A 128 -12.34 2.11 2.38
N SER A 129 -11.30 2.32 3.19
CA SER A 129 -10.20 1.37 3.37
C SER A 129 -10.71 0.08 4.02
N PHE A 130 -11.52 0.18 5.07
CA PHE A 130 -12.12 -0.97 5.74
C PHE A 130 -12.95 -1.83 4.79
N ILE A 131 -13.81 -1.21 3.97
CA ILE A 131 -14.61 -1.92 2.97
C ILE A 131 -13.70 -2.62 1.95
N GLY A 132 -12.69 -1.91 1.42
CA GLY A 132 -11.75 -2.45 0.44
C GLY A 132 -10.98 -3.66 0.96
N PHE A 133 -10.40 -3.55 2.15
CA PHE A 133 -9.66 -4.65 2.79
C PHE A 133 -10.58 -5.82 3.17
N THR A 134 -11.79 -5.55 3.66
CA THR A 134 -12.77 -6.59 4.00
C THR A 134 -13.14 -7.41 2.76
N ILE A 135 -13.42 -6.76 1.63
CA ILE A 135 -13.76 -7.45 0.37
C ILE A 135 -12.57 -8.29 -0.12
N GLY A 136 -11.37 -7.72 -0.11
CA GLY A 136 -10.15 -8.41 -0.52
C GLY A 136 -9.83 -9.63 0.35
N LEU A 137 -9.84 -9.46 1.67
CA LEU A 137 -9.58 -10.54 2.63
C LEU A 137 -10.66 -11.63 2.58
N LYS A 138 -11.94 -11.24 2.49
CA LYS A 138 -13.06 -12.18 2.32
C LYS A 138 -12.89 -13.04 1.07
N SER A 139 -12.49 -12.44 -0.05
CA SER A 139 -12.26 -13.18 -1.28
C SER A 139 -11.12 -14.17 -1.14
N PHE A 140 -10.00 -13.76 -0.53
CA PHE A 140 -8.85 -14.61 -0.25
C PHE A 140 -9.21 -15.80 0.66
N ILE A 141 -9.94 -15.53 1.76
CA ILE A 141 -10.39 -16.58 2.68
C ILE A 141 -11.36 -17.53 1.99
N ALA A 142 -12.30 -17.02 1.17
CA ALA A 142 -13.23 -17.85 0.43
C ALA A 142 -12.52 -18.78 -0.56
N ASP A 143 -11.48 -18.32 -1.23
CA ASP A 143 -10.67 -19.14 -2.13
C ASP A 143 -9.89 -20.21 -1.35
N GLY A 144 -9.33 -19.87 -0.19
CA GLY A 144 -8.71 -20.82 0.71
C GLY A 144 -9.69 -21.90 1.21
N LEU A 145 -10.89 -21.50 1.62
CA LEU A 145 -11.94 -22.44 2.06
C LEU A 145 -12.42 -23.35 0.94
N ARG A 146 -12.50 -22.86 -0.29
CA ARG A 146 -12.84 -23.69 -1.47
C ARG A 146 -11.81 -24.76 -1.75
N SER A 147 -10.54 -24.51 -1.46
CA SER A 147 -9.48 -25.51 -1.63
C SER A 147 -9.62 -26.71 -0.69
N VAL A 148 -10.33 -26.56 0.41
CA VAL A 148 -10.68 -27.62 1.37
C VAL A 148 -12.18 -27.99 1.32
N ASP A 149 -12.83 -27.70 0.19
CA ASP A 149 -14.24 -28.00 -0.13
C ASP A 149 -15.29 -27.37 0.81
N VAL A 150 -14.93 -26.29 1.50
CA VAL A 150 -15.86 -25.52 2.34
C VAL A 150 -16.42 -24.35 1.53
N LYS A 151 -17.70 -24.40 1.17
CA LYS A 151 -18.42 -23.36 0.41
C LYS A 151 -19.45 -22.66 1.29
N SER A 152 -18.99 -21.84 2.21
CA SER A 152 -19.88 -21.14 3.14
C SER A 152 -19.54 -19.66 3.21
N GLU A 153 -20.45 -18.83 2.68
CA GLU A 153 -20.34 -17.37 2.74
C GLU A 153 -20.31 -16.83 4.18
N PRO A 154 -21.17 -17.29 5.12
CA PRO A 154 -21.13 -16.82 6.50
C PRO A 154 -19.79 -17.11 7.19
N ILE A 155 -19.19 -18.27 6.93
CA ILE A 155 -17.89 -18.63 7.49
C ILE A 155 -16.81 -17.70 6.97
N SER A 156 -16.83 -17.40 5.67
CA SER A 156 -15.86 -16.45 5.07
C SER A 156 -15.96 -15.07 5.72
N TYR A 157 -17.16 -14.55 5.94
CA TYR A 157 -17.35 -13.27 6.64
C TYR A 157 -16.92 -13.35 8.10
N ALA A 158 -17.26 -14.40 8.82
CA ALA A 158 -16.87 -14.58 10.21
C ALA A 158 -15.35 -14.60 10.37
N LEU A 159 -14.64 -15.36 9.54
CA LEU A 159 -13.18 -15.42 9.55
C LEU A 159 -12.52 -14.10 9.10
N THR A 160 -13.19 -13.30 8.29
CA THR A 160 -12.69 -11.99 7.86
C THR A 160 -12.83 -10.95 8.96
N LEU A 161 -13.93 -10.94 9.71
CA LEU A 161 -14.27 -9.86 10.63
C LEU A 161 -13.96 -10.16 12.09
N ILE A 162 -14.19 -11.41 12.55
CA ILE A 162 -14.04 -11.74 13.97
C ILE A 162 -12.60 -11.65 14.46
N PRO A 163 -11.58 -12.22 13.80
CA PRO A 163 -10.22 -12.17 14.32
C PRO A 163 -9.67 -10.72 14.40
N PRO A 164 -9.80 -9.87 13.36
CA PRO A 164 -9.35 -8.48 13.48
C PRO A 164 -10.12 -7.68 14.55
N LEU A 165 -11.43 -7.89 14.67
CA LEU A 165 -12.25 -7.24 15.70
C LEU A 165 -11.81 -7.65 17.10
N THR A 166 -11.62 -8.96 17.33
CA THR A 166 -11.14 -9.47 18.62
C THR A 166 -9.78 -8.88 18.97
N PHE A 167 -8.87 -8.83 18.00
CA PHE A 167 -7.55 -8.25 18.18
C PHE A 167 -7.62 -6.75 18.51
N ALA A 168 -8.44 -5.99 17.80
CA ALA A 168 -8.62 -4.56 18.03
C ALA A 168 -9.20 -4.22 19.41
N ILE A 169 -10.13 -5.06 19.90
CA ILE A 169 -10.72 -4.88 21.25
C ILE A 169 -9.73 -5.28 22.35
N THR A 170 -8.95 -6.35 22.13
CA THR A 170 -8.05 -6.89 23.16
C THR A 170 -6.76 -6.10 23.29
N TYR A 171 -6.27 -5.55 22.18
CA TYR A 171 -4.97 -4.87 22.09
C TYR A 171 -5.07 -3.54 21.31
N PRO A 172 -5.80 -2.52 21.82
CA PRO A 172 -6.02 -1.27 21.09
C PRO A 172 -4.72 -0.48 20.84
N ASP A 173 -3.73 -0.60 21.74
CA ASP A 173 -2.49 0.19 21.69
C ASP A 173 -1.43 -0.37 20.72
N VAL A 174 -1.64 -1.56 20.16
CA VAL A 174 -0.64 -2.18 19.26
C VAL A 174 -0.85 -1.85 17.77
N PHE A 175 -1.72 -0.90 17.45
CA PHE A 175 -2.07 -0.55 16.07
C PHE A 175 -0.83 -0.17 15.23
N ILE A 176 0.01 0.72 15.73
CA ILE A 176 1.23 1.16 15.02
C ILE A 176 2.19 -0.02 14.83
N SER A 177 2.44 -0.79 15.88
CA SER A 177 3.30 -1.98 15.79
C SER A 177 2.74 -3.04 14.85
N ALA A 178 1.41 -3.17 14.78
CA ALA A 178 0.76 -4.10 13.86
C ALA A 178 0.96 -3.66 12.39
N ILE A 179 0.82 -2.36 12.08
CA ILE A 179 1.08 -1.82 10.74
C ILE A 179 2.55 -2.03 10.36
N ASP A 180 3.46 -1.73 11.26
CA ASP A 180 4.89 -1.87 11.05
C ASP A 180 5.27 -3.33 10.74
N ASN A 181 4.81 -4.27 11.57
CA ASN A 181 5.00 -5.70 11.33
C ASN A 181 4.35 -6.19 10.03
N ALA A 182 3.13 -5.73 9.73
CA ALA A 182 2.45 -6.08 8.49
C ALA A 182 3.19 -5.51 7.27
N GLY A 183 3.73 -4.30 7.37
CA GLY A 183 4.54 -3.67 6.32
C GLY A 183 5.81 -4.47 6.05
N THR A 184 6.63 -4.67 7.08
CA THR A 184 7.94 -5.33 6.95
C THR A 184 7.82 -6.79 6.57
N PHE A 185 7.10 -7.58 7.36
CA PHE A 185 7.07 -9.04 7.19
C PHE A 185 5.93 -9.53 6.30
N GLY A 186 4.86 -8.75 6.14
CA GLY A 186 3.78 -9.07 5.24
C GLY A 186 4.01 -8.49 3.84
N VAL A 187 3.88 -7.17 3.74
CA VAL A 187 3.85 -6.48 2.44
C VAL A 187 5.17 -6.60 1.69
N ILE A 188 6.30 -6.33 2.36
CA ILE A 188 7.62 -6.37 1.69
C ILE A 188 7.99 -7.79 1.26
N VAL A 189 7.65 -8.82 2.06
CA VAL A 189 7.89 -10.22 1.66
C VAL A 189 7.00 -10.61 0.48
N ILE A 190 5.69 -10.39 0.59
CA ILE A 190 4.72 -10.86 -0.41
C ILE A 190 4.84 -10.08 -1.73
N PHE A 191 5.11 -8.78 -1.67
CA PHE A 191 5.10 -7.90 -2.85
C PHE A 191 6.48 -7.40 -3.27
N GLY A 192 7.47 -7.46 -2.39
CA GLY A 192 8.84 -7.08 -2.67
C GLY A 192 9.76 -8.25 -3.01
N LEU A 193 9.70 -9.36 -2.26
CA LEU A 193 10.58 -10.51 -2.48
C LEU A 193 9.99 -11.55 -3.43
N LEU A 194 8.72 -11.93 -3.24
CA LEU A 194 8.13 -13.04 -4.02
C LEU A 194 7.96 -12.72 -5.50
N PRO A 195 7.44 -11.55 -5.95
CA PRO A 195 7.21 -11.29 -7.37
C PRO A 195 8.50 -11.33 -8.22
N PRO A 196 9.62 -10.71 -7.81
CA PRO A 196 10.88 -10.84 -8.53
C PRO A 196 11.34 -12.30 -8.67
N LEU A 197 11.21 -13.11 -7.62
CA LEU A 197 11.56 -14.53 -7.65
C LEU A 197 10.65 -15.33 -8.58
N MET A 198 9.34 -15.06 -8.55
CA MET A 198 8.37 -15.71 -9.44
C MET A 198 8.66 -15.38 -10.91
N VAL A 199 8.90 -14.11 -11.22
CA VAL A 199 9.21 -13.69 -12.59
C VAL A 199 10.55 -14.27 -13.05
N TYR A 200 11.56 -14.29 -12.20
CA TYR A 200 12.85 -14.90 -12.51
C TYR A 200 12.72 -16.39 -12.79
N SER A 201 12.03 -17.14 -11.92
CA SER A 201 11.77 -18.56 -12.09
C SER A 201 11.00 -18.85 -13.38
N TYR A 202 9.97 -18.05 -13.66
CA TYR A 202 9.21 -18.16 -14.90
C TYR A 202 10.08 -17.94 -16.13
N ARG A 203 10.90 -16.88 -16.16
CA ARG A 203 11.81 -16.59 -17.28
C ARG A 203 12.82 -17.71 -17.50
N LYS A 204 13.36 -18.30 -16.42
CA LYS A 204 14.27 -19.44 -16.49
C LYS A 204 13.58 -20.66 -17.09
N SER A 205 12.43 -21.03 -16.58
CA SER A 205 11.66 -22.17 -17.10
C SER A 205 11.23 -21.98 -18.56
N ALA A 206 10.84 -20.75 -18.93
CA ALA A 206 10.48 -20.43 -20.31
C ALA A 206 11.66 -20.59 -21.27
N LYS A 207 12.88 -20.16 -20.89
CA LYS A 207 14.10 -20.36 -21.69
C LYS A 207 14.44 -21.84 -21.85
N GLU A 208 14.33 -22.64 -20.80
CA GLU A 208 14.57 -24.09 -20.87
C GLU A 208 13.55 -24.80 -21.77
N PHE A 209 12.28 -24.39 -21.70
CA PHE A 209 11.23 -24.95 -22.54
C PHE A 209 11.41 -24.57 -24.01
N GLU A 210 11.74 -23.29 -24.30
CA GLU A 210 12.02 -22.77 -25.65
C GLU A 210 13.19 -23.49 -26.32
N SER A 211 14.19 -23.91 -25.56
CA SER A 211 15.33 -24.66 -26.06
C SER A 211 14.99 -26.10 -26.49
N LYS A 212 13.87 -26.65 -26.03
CA LYS A 212 13.47 -28.06 -26.22
C LYS A 212 12.35 -28.26 -27.24
N ILE A 213 11.61 -27.23 -27.62
CA ILE A 213 10.39 -27.38 -28.45
C ILE A 213 10.31 -26.27 -29.48
N THR A 214 9.90 -26.62 -30.73
CA THR A 214 9.52 -25.66 -31.77
C THR A 214 8.25 -24.93 -31.33
N MET A 215 8.35 -23.62 -31.10
CA MET A 215 7.27 -22.79 -30.58
C MET A 215 6.08 -22.74 -31.52
N SER A 216 4.88 -23.00 -31.01
CA SER A 216 3.63 -22.73 -31.72
C SER A 216 3.39 -21.20 -31.80
N THR A 217 2.57 -20.77 -32.77
CA THR A 217 2.20 -19.35 -32.96
C THR A 217 1.57 -18.74 -31.70
N GLU A 218 0.80 -19.54 -30.94
CA GLU A 218 0.15 -19.13 -29.69
C GLU A 218 1.17 -18.84 -28.58
N MET A 219 2.21 -19.68 -28.46
CA MET A 219 3.28 -19.48 -27.49
C MET A 219 4.12 -18.23 -27.82
N THR A 220 4.36 -17.98 -29.09
CA THR A 220 5.06 -16.75 -29.54
C THR A 220 4.27 -15.49 -29.20
N ARG A 221 2.95 -15.54 -29.35
CA ARG A 221 2.04 -14.44 -28.99
C ARG A 221 2.02 -14.20 -27.48
N GLN A 222 1.94 -15.26 -26.69
CA GLN A 222 1.98 -15.19 -25.22
C GLN A 222 3.31 -14.63 -24.71
N LYS A 223 4.43 -15.02 -25.31
CA LYS A 223 5.75 -14.46 -24.99
C LYS A 223 5.82 -12.97 -25.31
N ALA A 224 5.38 -12.55 -26.49
CA ALA A 224 5.35 -11.13 -26.88
C ALA A 224 4.48 -10.30 -25.93
N LEU A 225 3.40 -10.85 -25.42
CA LEU A 225 2.54 -10.22 -24.41
C LEU A 225 3.29 -10.02 -23.08
N ILE A 226 3.96 -11.06 -22.60
CA ILE A 226 4.75 -11.02 -21.37
C ILE A 226 5.91 -10.03 -21.48
N ASP A 227 6.62 -10.04 -22.61
CA ASP A 227 7.71 -9.10 -22.88
C ASP A 227 7.22 -7.64 -22.94
N SER A 228 5.99 -7.39 -23.39
CA SER A 228 5.37 -6.06 -23.40
C SER A 228 5.03 -5.52 -22.01
N ILE A 229 4.87 -6.41 -21.02
CA ILE A 229 4.58 -6.07 -19.62
C ILE A 229 5.89 -6.03 -18.80
N ALA A 230 6.97 -6.56 -19.33
CA ALA A 230 8.24 -6.66 -18.62
C ALA A 230 8.75 -5.27 -18.21
N LEU A 231 9.28 -5.20 -16.98
CA LEU A 231 9.93 -4.00 -16.48
C LEU A 231 11.18 -3.69 -17.32
N PRO A 232 11.43 -2.41 -17.64
CA PRO A 232 12.66 -2.01 -18.29
C PRO A 232 13.87 -2.39 -17.40
N GLY A 233 14.97 -2.85 -17.99
CA GLY A 233 16.16 -3.29 -17.27
C GLY A 233 16.27 -4.80 -17.02
N GLY A 234 15.26 -5.58 -17.42
CA GLY A 234 15.34 -7.05 -17.41
C GLY A 234 15.57 -7.67 -16.04
N ASP A 235 16.55 -8.58 -15.93
CA ASP A 235 16.85 -9.31 -14.69
C ASP A 235 17.52 -8.41 -13.64
N TRP A 236 18.21 -7.33 -14.05
CA TRP A 236 18.80 -6.35 -13.14
C TRP A 236 17.76 -5.59 -12.32
N THR A 237 16.63 -5.23 -12.92
CA THR A 237 15.53 -4.57 -12.20
C THR A 237 14.91 -5.50 -11.17
N LEU A 238 14.74 -6.78 -11.52
CA LEU A 238 14.25 -7.80 -10.58
C LEU A 238 15.19 -7.97 -9.39
N PHE A 239 16.50 -8.06 -9.68
CA PHE A 239 17.51 -8.16 -8.64
C PHE A 239 17.55 -6.92 -7.74
N ALA A 240 17.43 -5.71 -8.32
CA ALA A 240 17.42 -4.47 -7.55
C ALA A 240 16.22 -4.39 -6.61
N ILE A 241 15.01 -4.77 -7.08
CA ILE A 241 13.80 -4.81 -6.25
C ILE A 241 13.96 -5.84 -5.12
N PHE A 242 14.46 -7.02 -5.45
CA PHE A 242 14.69 -8.08 -4.46
C PHE A 242 15.72 -7.64 -3.41
N ALA A 243 16.87 -7.11 -3.84
CA ALA A 243 17.93 -6.65 -2.95
C ALA A 243 17.48 -5.51 -2.03
N PHE A 244 16.74 -4.52 -2.58
CA PHE A 244 16.15 -3.44 -1.80
C PHE A 244 15.18 -3.98 -0.74
N SER A 245 14.28 -4.86 -1.12
CA SER A 245 13.31 -5.47 -0.19
C SER A 245 13.99 -6.29 0.90
N ALA A 246 15.00 -7.07 0.54
CA ALA A 246 15.81 -7.84 1.50
C ALA A 246 16.57 -6.92 2.46
N CYS A 247 17.12 -5.81 1.97
CA CYS A 247 17.84 -4.83 2.78
C CYS A 247 16.92 -4.20 3.83
N VAL A 248 15.69 -3.81 3.46
CA VAL A 248 14.71 -3.25 4.40
C VAL A 248 14.35 -4.25 5.50
N ILE A 249 14.11 -5.51 5.14
CA ILE A 249 13.80 -6.56 6.13
C ILE A 249 15.00 -6.80 7.07
N LEU A 250 16.21 -6.84 6.52
CA LEU A 250 17.42 -7.03 7.33
C LEU A 250 17.64 -5.85 8.27
N GLN A 251 17.48 -4.61 7.82
CA GLN A 251 17.57 -3.43 8.67
C GLN A 251 16.63 -3.54 9.85
N GLU A 252 15.36 -3.82 9.59
CA GLU A 252 14.33 -3.96 10.63
C GLU A 252 14.68 -5.08 11.64
N LEU A 253 15.19 -6.22 11.14
CA LEU A 253 15.62 -7.32 12.00
C LEU A 253 16.81 -6.92 12.89
N PHE A 254 17.78 -6.18 12.34
CA PHE A 254 18.93 -5.70 13.10
C PHE A 254 18.52 -4.71 14.19
N GLU A 255 17.61 -3.80 13.91
CA GLU A 255 17.10 -2.84 14.90
C GLU A 255 16.38 -3.54 16.04
N ARG A 256 15.60 -4.60 15.76
CA ARG A 256 14.89 -5.39 16.78
C ARG A 256 15.78 -6.31 17.62
N VAL A 257 16.91 -6.76 17.08
CA VAL A 257 17.85 -7.63 17.80
C VAL A 257 18.88 -6.81 18.56
N GLY A 258 19.21 -5.59 18.09
CA GLY A 258 20.22 -4.72 18.68
C GLY A 258 19.70 -3.76 19.75
N GLY A 259 18.39 -3.62 19.94
CA GLY A 259 17.76 -2.83 20.99
C GLY A 259 17.20 -3.72 22.08
#